data_de15af282a4ca1f07de44a0a27018223
#
_entry.id   de15af282a4ca1f07de44a0a27018223
#
_cell.length_a   1.000
_cell.length_b   1.000
_cell.length_c   1.000
_cell.angle_alpha   90.00
_cell.angle_beta   90.00
_cell.angle_gamma   90.00
#
_symmetry.space_group_name_H-M   'P 1'
#
loop_
_entity.id
_entity.type
_entity.pdbx_description
1 polymer ?
#
loop_
_entity_poly.entity_id
_entity_poly.type
_entity_poly.pdbx_seq_one_letter_code
_entity_poly.pdbx_strand_id
1 'polypeptide(L)'
;MRQGYFWPLYGDADEMVFRYAPSREHRHVTTFLGEFQGTLLSGGYEAYAAYAKGKSHIIHAQCWAHCRRVFFEAQGAEPKGAGEALRQIGALYRIEDEIRQAQLSGEAKRVHRLTHSKPRVQAFFAWID
;
A
#
# COMPACT_ATOMS: atom_id res chain seq x y z
N MET A 1 -23.01 21.89 -11.53
CA MET A 1 -22.56 20.51 -11.80
C MET A 1 -21.88 19.97 -10.55
N ARG A 2 -22.30 18.82 -10.06
CA ARG A 2 -21.68 18.21 -8.89
C ARG A 2 -20.44 17.42 -9.30
N GLN A 3 -19.36 17.58 -8.55
CA GLN A 3 -18.17 16.77 -8.73
C GLN A 3 -18.41 15.36 -8.17
N GLY A 4 -18.07 14.35 -8.97
CA GLY A 4 -18.14 12.96 -8.53
C GLY A 4 -16.75 12.33 -8.55
N TYR A 5 -16.66 11.12 -8.02
CA TYR A 5 -15.41 10.38 -7.90
C TYR A 5 -15.59 8.95 -8.38
N PHE A 6 -14.60 8.45 -9.12
CA PHE A 6 -14.53 7.05 -9.50
C PHE A 6 -13.61 6.30 -8.53
N TRP A 7 -14.08 5.17 -8.06
CA TRP A 7 -13.34 4.33 -7.13
C TRP A 7 -12.93 3.07 -7.87
N PRO A 8 -11.66 2.95 -8.31
CA PRO A 8 -11.19 1.73 -8.93
C PRO A 8 -10.94 0.66 -7.88
N LEU A 9 -11.42 -0.55 -8.14
CA LEU A 9 -11.23 -1.71 -7.30
C LEU A 9 -10.55 -2.81 -8.10
N TYR A 10 -9.45 -3.36 -7.59
CA TYR A 10 -8.68 -4.42 -8.23
C TYR A 10 -8.79 -5.69 -7.41
N GLY A 11 -9.10 -6.81 -8.07
CA GLY A 11 -9.02 -8.12 -7.46
C GLY A 11 -7.65 -8.78 -7.69
N ASP A 12 -7.40 -9.87 -7.00
CA ASP A 12 -6.13 -10.59 -7.09
C ASP A 12 -5.97 -11.40 -8.38
N ALA A 13 -7.06 -11.55 -9.16
CA ALA A 13 -7.03 -12.17 -10.48
C ALA A 13 -7.02 -11.14 -11.62
N ASP A 14 -6.47 -9.96 -11.36
CA ASP A 14 -6.35 -8.84 -12.30
C ASP A 14 -7.67 -8.24 -12.78
N GLU A 15 -8.78 -8.62 -12.16
CA GLU A 15 -10.05 -7.95 -12.46
C GLU A 15 -10.07 -6.54 -11.87
N MET A 16 -10.75 -5.61 -12.57
CA MET A 16 -10.87 -4.23 -12.15
C MET A 16 -12.30 -3.75 -12.34
N VAL A 17 -12.81 -3.07 -11.31
CA VAL A 17 -14.14 -2.47 -11.33
C VAL A 17 -14.02 -1.01 -10.93
N PHE A 18 -14.73 -0.14 -11.66
CA PHE A 18 -14.87 1.26 -11.27
C PHE A 18 -16.24 1.46 -10.66
N ARG A 19 -16.27 2.10 -9.50
CA ARG A 19 -17.51 2.51 -8.86
C ARG A 19 -17.56 4.03 -8.80
N TYR A 20 -18.73 4.60 -9.09
CA TYR A 20 -18.94 6.03 -9.01
C TYR A 20 -19.59 6.38 -7.67
N ALA A 21 -19.14 7.47 -7.07
CA ALA A 21 -19.75 8.02 -5.87
C ALA A 21 -19.70 9.54 -5.91
N PRO A 22 -20.71 10.22 -5.31
CA PRO A 22 -20.76 11.69 -5.35
C PRO A 22 -19.75 12.36 -4.42
N SER A 23 -19.10 11.61 -3.52
CA SER A 23 -18.12 12.14 -2.59
C SER A 23 -17.03 11.11 -2.30
N ARG A 24 -16.03 11.50 -1.47
CA ARG A 24 -14.94 10.64 -1.06
C ARG A 24 -15.09 10.14 0.38
N GLU A 25 -16.29 10.16 0.92
CA GLU A 25 -16.54 9.71 2.28
C GLU A 25 -16.34 8.20 2.42
N HIS A 26 -15.90 7.78 3.61
CA HIS A 26 -15.60 6.36 3.87
C HIS A 26 -16.84 5.44 3.75
N ARG A 27 -18.05 5.98 3.88
CA ARG A 27 -19.29 5.21 3.72
C ARG A 27 -19.38 4.53 2.35
N HIS A 28 -18.77 5.14 1.31
CA HIS A 28 -18.74 4.53 -0.03
C HIS A 28 -17.87 3.30 -0.06
N VAL A 29 -16.76 3.28 0.71
CA VAL A 29 -15.92 2.10 0.84
C VAL A 29 -16.71 0.94 1.45
N THR A 30 -17.49 1.21 2.49
CA THR A 30 -18.36 0.22 3.11
C THR A 30 -19.38 -0.34 2.12
N THR A 31 -19.96 0.53 1.29
CA THR A 31 -20.91 0.12 0.26
C THR A 31 -20.25 -0.75 -0.81
N PHE A 32 -19.06 -0.35 -1.29
CA PHE A 32 -18.38 -1.04 -2.39
C PHE A 32 -17.78 -2.37 -1.96
N LEU A 33 -17.20 -2.45 -0.78
CA LEU A 33 -16.52 -3.63 -0.29
C LEU A 33 -17.46 -4.60 0.45
N GLY A 34 -18.55 -4.07 1.03
CA GLY A 34 -19.54 -4.88 1.72
C GLY A 34 -18.90 -5.73 2.83
N GLU A 35 -19.07 -7.05 2.75
CA GLU A 35 -18.59 -8.01 3.74
C GLU A 35 -17.20 -8.59 3.35
N PHE A 36 -16.37 -7.78 2.71
CA PHE A 36 -15.04 -8.22 2.29
C PHE A 36 -14.23 -8.79 3.46
N GLN A 37 -13.51 -9.86 3.19
CA GLN A 37 -12.58 -10.48 4.12
C GLN A 37 -11.23 -10.65 3.43
N GLY A 38 -10.14 -10.46 4.17
CA GLY A 38 -8.79 -10.63 3.64
C GLY A 38 -7.92 -9.39 3.83
N THR A 39 -6.94 -9.24 2.96
CA THR A 39 -6.02 -8.09 3.00
C THR A 39 -6.50 -7.02 2.02
N LEU A 40 -6.73 -5.81 2.56
CA LEU A 40 -7.08 -4.64 1.78
C LEU A 40 -5.83 -3.78 1.58
N LEU A 41 -5.36 -3.69 0.33
CA LEU A 41 -4.23 -2.83 -0.02
C LEU A 41 -4.75 -1.51 -0.56
N SER A 42 -4.31 -0.40 0.01
CA SER A 42 -4.74 0.94 -0.42
C SER A 42 -3.56 1.89 -0.48
N GLY A 43 -3.78 3.07 -1.10
CA GLY A 43 -2.78 4.12 -1.22
C GLY A 43 -2.70 5.08 -0.04
N GLY A 44 -3.25 4.73 1.11
CA GLY A 44 -3.19 5.57 2.31
C GLY A 44 -4.34 6.55 2.47
N TYR A 45 -5.34 6.52 1.58
CA TYR A 45 -6.53 7.36 1.74
C TYR A 45 -7.32 6.93 2.97
N GLU A 46 -7.70 7.90 3.80
CA GLU A 46 -8.28 7.66 5.14
C GLU A 46 -9.57 6.82 5.12
N ALA A 47 -10.34 6.87 4.05
CA ALA A 47 -11.59 6.13 3.95
C ALA A 47 -11.38 4.62 4.09
N TYR A 48 -10.28 4.09 3.56
CA TYR A 48 -9.97 2.66 3.66
C TYR A 48 -9.53 2.25 5.06
N ALA A 49 -8.73 3.11 5.72
CA ALA A 49 -8.35 2.86 7.12
C ALA A 49 -9.56 2.91 8.03
N ALA A 50 -10.46 3.88 7.84
CA ALA A 50 -11.70 4.00 8.59
C ALA A 50 -12.59 2.77 8.41
N TYR A 51 -12.68 2.25 7.17
CA TYR A 51 -13.44 1.04 6.88
C TYR A 51 -12.88 -0.18 7.61
N ALA A 52 -11.55 -0.34 7.61
CA ALA A 52 -10.89 -1.52 8.18
C ALA A 52 -10.84 -1.49 9.70
N LYS A 53 -10.97 -0.32 10.31
CA LYS A 53 -10.84 -0.14 11.75
C LYS A 53 -11.85 -1.00 12.52
N GLY A 54 -11.35 -1.79 13.46
CA GLY A 54 -12.17 -2.65 14.29
C GLY A 54 -12.70 -3.92 13.62
N LYS A 55 -12.33 -4.17 12.35
CA LYS A 55 -12.75 -5.37 11.63
C LYS A 55 -11.63 -6.41 11.66
N SER A 56 -11.78 -7.44 12.48
CA SER A 56 -10.75 -8.46 12.67
C SER A 56 -10.53 -9.35 11.43
N HIS A 57 -11.49 -9.41 10.52
CA HIS A 57 -11.41 -10.21 9.29
C HIS A 57 -10.72 -9.46 8.13
N ILE A 58 -10.30 -8.21 8.36
CA ILE A 58 -9.63 -7.40 7.35
C ILE A 58 -8.25 -7.00 7.86
N ILE A 59 -7.23 -7.29 7.05
CA ILE A 59 -5.88 -6.79 7.25
C ILE A 59 -5.70 -5.61 6.30
N HIS A 60 -5.50 -4.41 6.84
CA HIS A 60 -5.31 -3.22 6.02
C HIS A 60 -3.81 -2.99 5.81
N ALA A 61 -3.40 -2.91 4.56
CA ALA A 61 -2.03 -2.63 4.16
C ALA A 61 -2.00 -1.40 3.26
N GLN A 62 -0.95 -0.61 3.40
CA GLN A 62 -0.77 0.59 2.58
C GLN A 62 0.34 0.37 1.56
N CYS A 63 0.21 1.05 0.41
CA CYS A 63 1.12 0.88 -0.71
C CYS A 63 2.45 1.62 -0.48
N TRP A 64 3.57 0.92 -0.68
CA TRP A 64 4.89 1.52 -0.59
C TRP A 64 5.12 2.61 -1.64
N ALA A 65 4.50 2.51 -2.80
CA ALA A 65 4.60 3.55 -3.83
C ALA A 65 4.04 4.89 -3.34
N HIS A 66 2.94 4.87 -2.59
CA HIS A 66 2.38 6.07 -1.98
C HIS A 66 3.31 6.64 -0.92
N CYS A 67 3.85 5.78 -0.07
CA CYS A 67 4.82 6.17 0.96
C CYS A 67 6.06 6.81 0.33
N ARG A 68 6.60 6.18 -0.72
CA ARG A 68 7.74 6.72 -1.46
C ARG A 68 7.46 8.11 -2.01
N ARG A 69 6.26 8.32 -2.56
CA ARG A 69 5.87 9.60 -3.13
C ARG A 69 5.91 10.72 -2.10
N VAL A 70 5.44 10.45 -0.87
CA VAL A 70 5.46 11.43 0.21
C VAL A 70 6.89 11.89 0.49
N PHE A 71 7.85 10.96 0.58
CA PHE A 71 9.25 11.30 0.82
C PHE A 71 9.89 11.98 -0.39
N PHE A 72 9.52 11.57 -1.59
CA PHE A 72 10.01 12.22 -2.82
C PHE A 72 9.61 13.69 -2.85
N GLU A 73 8.36 14.00 -2.51
CA GLU A 73 7.86 15.37 -2.45
C GLU A 73 8.47 16.18 -1.31
N ALA A 74 8.95 15.52 -0.25
CA ALA A 74 9.56 16.18 0.90
C ALA A 74 11.04 16.51 0.71
N GLN A 75 11.67 16.11 -0.39
CA GLN A 75 13.12 16.31 -0.60
C GLN A 75 13.55 17.77 -0.56
N GLY A 76 12.69 18.69 -1.01
CA GLY A 76 13.01 20.12 -0.99
C GLY A 76 13.06 20.72 0.41
N ALA A 77 12.21 20.23 1.31
CA ALA A 77 12.10 20.74 2.67
C ALA A 77 13.05 20.04 3.65
N GLU A 78 13.23 18.72 3.47
CA GLU A 78 14.04 17.91 4.38
C GLU A 78 14.87 16.89 3.59
N PRO A 79 15.96 17.37 2.92
CA PRO A 79 16.71 16.53 1.99
C PRO A 79 17.40 15.31 2.63
N LYS A 80 17.92 15.44 3.85
CA LYS A 80 18.63 14.34 4.49
C LYS A 80 17.70 13.20 4.89
N GLY A 81 16.62 13.53 5.61
CA GLY A 81 15.65 12.54 6.04
C GLY A 81 14.92 11.90 4.87
N ALA A 82 14.47 12.72 3.93
CA ALA A 82 13.80 12.23 2.73
C ALA A 82 14.71 11.35 1.89
N GLY A 83 15.98 11.75 1.74
CA GLY A 83 16.97 10.95 1.00
C GLY A 83 17.21 9.59 1.64
N GLU A 84 17.34 9.54 2.95
CA GLU A 84 17.50 8.27 3.68
C GLU A 84 16.27 7.38 3.55
N ALA A 85 15.06 7.96 3.67
CA ALA A 85 13.83 7.22 3.48
C ALA A 85 13.75 6.60 2.08
N LEU A 86 14.08 7.40 1.04
CA LEU A 86 14.07 6.92 -0.34
C LEU A 86 15.10 5.81 -0.56
N ARG A 87 16.28 5.92 0.07
CA ARG A 87 17.31 4.88 0.00
C ARG A 87 16.79 3.56 0.57
N GLN A 88 16.15 3.60 1.73
CA GLN A 88 15.62 2.41 2.38
C GLN A 88 14.48 1.80 1.58
N ILE A 89 13.57 2.62 1.06
CA ILE A 89 12.46 2.15 0.22
C ILE A 89 13.00 1.56 -1.09
N GLY A 90 14.03 2.19 -1.67
CA GLY A 90 14.71 1.67 -2.86
C GLY A 90 15.28 0.27 -2.65
N ALA A 91 15.78 -0.02 -1.47
CA ALA A 91 16.27 -1.36 -1.12
C ALA A 91 15.14 -2.40 -1.17
N LEU A 92 13.93 -2.03 -0.74
CA LEU A 92 12.77 -2.91 -0.85
C LEU A 92 12.41 -3.19 -2.31
N TYR A 93 12.43 -2.17 -3.16
CA TYR A 93 12.15 -2.35 -4.59
C TYR A 93 13.19 -3.23 -5.27
N ARG A 94 14.46 -3.14 -4.88
CA ARG A 94 15.51 -4.02 -5.43
C ARG A 94 15.25 -5.48 -5.08
N ILE A 95 14.75 -5.76 -3.88
CA ILE A 95 14.37 -7.13 -3.49
C ILE A 95 13.23 -7.63 -4.38
N GLU A 96 12.23 -6.79 -4.66
CA GLU A 96 11.14 -7.16 -5.56
C GLU A 96 11.64 -7.39 -7.00
N ASP A 97 12.64 -6.64 -7.45
CA ASP A 97 13.28 -6.87 -8.75
C ASP A 97 13.99 -8.23 -8.78
N GLU A 98 14.69 -8.60 -7.71
CA GLU A 98 15.30 -9.91 -7.60
C GLU A 98 14.28 -11.03 -7.71
N ILE A 99 13.12 -10.87 -7.05
CA ILE A 99 12.02 -11.83 -7.11
C ILE A 99 11.52 -11.99 -8.55
N ARG A 100 11.34 -10.88 -9.27
CA ARG A 100 10.89 -10.92 -10.66
C ARG A 100 11.92 -11.57 -11.58
N GLN A 101 13.20 -11.22 -11.44
CA GLN A 101 14.26 -11.76 -12.28
C GLN A 101 14.46 -13.26 -12.05
N ALA A 102 14.33 -13.71 -10.80
CA ALA A 102 14.42 -15.12 -10.45
C ALA A 102 13.09 -15.87 -10.69
N GLN A 103 12.03 -15.17 -11.10
CA GLN A 103 10.71 -15.72 -11.36
C GLN A 103 10.14 -16.48 -10.16
N LEU A 104 10.41 -15.98 -8.95
CA LEU A 104 9.89 -16.59 -7.73
C LEU A 104 8.39 -16.36 -7.61
N SER A 105 7.66 -17.38 -7.13
CA SER A 105 6.23 -17.31 -6.92
C SER A 105 5.85 -18.16 -5.70
N GLY A 106 4.61 -18.01 -5.23
CA GLY A 106 4.08 -18.82 -4.14
C GLY A 106 4.96 -18.78 -2.89
N GLU A 107 5.27 -19.94 -2.35
CA GLU A 107 6.03 -20.08 -1.10
C GLU A 107 7.46 -19.54 -1.22
N ALA A 108 8.13 -19.76 -2.35
CA ALA A 108 9.49 -19.25 -2.56
C ALA A 108 9.52 -17.73 -2.49
N LYS A 109 8.54 -17.06 -3.09
CA LYS A 109 8.39 -15.62 -3.03
C LYS A 109 8.13 -15.13 -1.60
N ARG A 110 7.26 -15.82 -0.88
CA ARG A 110 6.96 -15.49 0.51
C ARG A 110 8.20 -15.60 1.39
N VAL A 111 8.95 -16.69 1.28
CA VAL A 111 10.18 -16.92 2.05
C VAL A 111 11.22 -15.86 1.74
N HIS A 112 11.40 -15.51 0.46
CA HIS A 112 12.35 -14.48 0.05
C HIS A 112 12.01 -13.13 0.70
N ARG A 113 10.75 -12.75 0.72
CA ARG A 113 10.28 -11.52 1.36
C ARG A 113 10.48 -11.54 2.87
N LEU A 114 10.19 -12.67 3.53
CA LEU A 114 10.41 -12.83 4.97
C LEU A 114 11.90 -12.73 5.34
N THR A 115 12.76 -13.25 4.50
CA THR A 115 14.20 -13.27 4.75
C THR A 115 14.85 -11.91 4.49
N HIS A 116 14.45 -11.22 3.41
CA HIS A 116 15.15 -10.02 2.94
C HIS A 116 14.36 -8.74 3.13
N SER A 117 13.05 -8.74 2.89
CA SER A 117 12.24 -7.53 2.96
C SER A 117 11.80 -7.22 4.38
N LYS A 118 11.35 -8.21 5.14
CA LYS A 118 10.81 -7.98 6.49
C LYS A 118 11.80 -7.30 7.43
N PRO A 119 13.08 -7.71 7.51
CA PRO A 119 14.04 -7.01 8.37
C PRO A 119 14.23 -5.54 7.97
N ARG A 120 14.19 -5.26 6.66
CA ARG A 120 14.33 -3.89 6.16
C ARG A 120 13.12 -3.03 6.49
N VAL A 121 11.92 -3.59 6.42
CA VAL A 121 10.69 -2.91 6.82
C VAL A 121 10.73 -2.59 8.31
N GLN A 122 11.14 -3.55 9.12
CA GLN A 122 11.28 -3.34 10.56
C GLN A 122 12.30 -2.26 10.89
N ALA A 123 13.44 -2.26 10.20
CA ALA A 123 14.48 -1.25 10.37
C ALA A 123 13.99 0.13 9.94
N PHE A 124 13.21 0.22 8.86
CA PHE A 124 12.64 1.48 8.40
C PHE A 124 11.71 2.10 9.46
N PHE A 125 10.81 1.30 10.02
CA PHE A 125 9.90 1.81 11.04
C PHE A 125 10.62 2.15 12.34
N ALA A 126 11.66 1.41 12.71
CA ALA A 126 12.49 1.76 13.86
C ALA A 126 13.23 3.08 13.64
N TRP A 127 13.68 3.31 12.42
CA TRP A 127 14.39 4.55 12.08
C TRP A 127 13.45 5.76 12.07
N ILE A 128 12.22 5.61 11.55
CA ILE A 128 11.29 6.73 11.40
C ILE A 128 10.67 7.17 12.74
N ASP A 129 10.61 6.28 13.72
CA ASP A 129 10.17 6.61 15.08
C ASP A 129 11.30 7.39 15.81
#